data_964171541e8eebad8e68fec7b38d4ee1
#
_entry.id   964171541e8eebad8e68fec7b38d4ee1
#
_cell.length_a   1.000
_cell.length_b   1.000
_cell.length_c   1.000
_cell.angle_alpha   90.00
_cell.angle_beta   90.00
_cell.angle_gamma   90.00
#
_symmetry.space_group_name_H-M   'P 1'
#
loop_
_entity.id
_entity.type
_entity.pdbx_description
1 polymer ?
#
loop_
_entity_poly.entity_id
_entity_poly.type
_entity_poly.pdbx_seq_one_letter_code
_entity_poly.pdbx_strand_id
1 'polypeptide(L)'
;MRALISLFLCLMAWSTWAQDFNAQIQVDATRIDMSNKQVFVALQNDLTSWFNATSFSGKRRTESEKIRVRFYLNILTYQDDFFTATLQMQLGRPVFGTSYESPLLSVMDQEVSFAYEPFSPLVWSKNNLQNNLVAVFGYYAYLALGVDADTFAPMAGTPYFIFAQQVVNTAQSAFPGWNDGSNTYSRSAITQAFNTPANKPFRTFLYQYHLQGLDQMAVDPEKYKPFLAEQISSLKSLLLSRPQNPLFVLLFDAKSDEWVQFFSQGPSFDAQKLKADLDLMAPMFAQKWRLFTR
;
A
#
# COMPACT_ATOMS: atom_id res chain seq x y z
N MET A 1 10.40 -41.92 -29.50
CA MET A 1 11.08 -41.42 -28.28
C MET A 1 11.48 -39.94 -28.36
N ARG A 2 12.20 -39.46 -29.39
CA ARG A 2 12.62 -38.05 -29.49
C ARG A 2 11.45 -37.05 -29.51
N ALA A 3 10.33 -37.36 -30.20
CA ALA A 3 9.15 -36.51 -30.26
C ALA A 3 8.39 -36.41 -28.92
N LEU A 4 8.37 -37.46 -28.11
CA LEU A 4 7.77 -37.48 -26.78
C LEU A 4 8.58 -36.68 -25.77
N ILE A 5 9.91 -36.69 -25.88
CA ILE A 5 10.81 -35.88 -25.04
C ILE A 5 10.66 -34.40 -25.36
N SER A 6 10.51 -34.02 -26.65
CA SER A 6 10.27 -32.64 -27.05
C SER A 6 8.91 -32.12 -26.58
N LEU A 7 7.88 -32.95 -26.57
CA LEU A 7 6.55 -32.59 -26.05
C LEU A 7 6.57 -32.39 -24.52
N PHE A 8 7.34 -33.21 -23.79
CA PHE A 8 7.49 -33.08 -22.35
C PHE A 8 8.29 -31.84 -21.94
N LEU A 9 9.30 -31.46 -22.72
CA LEU A 9 10.05 -30.21 -22.51
C LEU A 9 9.20 -28.95 -22.78
N CYS A 10 8.30 -28.98 -23.76
CA CYS A 10 7.35 -27.88 -23.98
C CYS A 10 6.30 -27.71 -22.87
N LEU A 11 5.92 -28.80 -22.18
CA LEU A 11 4.97 -28.76 -21.07
C LEU A 11 5.59 -28.22 -19.77
N MET A 12 6.91 -28.28 -19.58
CA MET A 12 7.59 -27.72 -18.41
C MET A 12 7.79 -26.19 -18.47
N ALA A 13 7.63 -25.57 -19.64
CA ALA A 13 7.84 -24.12 -19.81
C ALA A 13 6.70 -23.22 -19.29
N TRP A 14 5.61 -23.79 -18.73
CA TRP A 14 4.41 -23.04 -18.36
C TRP A 14 4.20 -22.79 -16.86
N SER A 15 5.20 -23.09 -16.05
CA SER A 15 5.16 -22.74 -14.61
C SER A 15 5.68 -21.34 -14.35
N THR A 16 5.25 -20.34 -15.11
CA THR A 16 5.50 -18.94 -14.71
C THR A 16 4.52 -18.59 -13.60
N TRP A 17 5.01 -18.60 -12.40
CA TRP A 17 4.26 -18.24 -11.20
C TRP A 17 3.74 -16.81 -11.34
N ALA A 18 2.47 -16.63 -11.08
CA ALA A 18 1.83 -15.32 -11.06
C ALA A 18 2.32 -14.57 -9.81
N GLN A 19 3.29 -13.69 -9.96
CA GLN A 19 3.81 -12.84 -8.88
C GLN A 19 3.16 -11.48 -8.99
N ASP A 20 2.60 -10.98 -7.88
CA ASP A 20 1.90 -9.70 -7.87
C ASP A 20 2.82 -8.52 -7.57
N PHE A 21 3.89 -8.77 -6.80
CA PHE A 21 4.68 -7.71 -6.18
C PHE A 21 6.16 -7.77 -6.55
N ASN A 22 6.78 -6.60 -6.56
CA ASN A 22 8.20 -6.37 -6.39
C ASN A 22 8.38 -5.66 -5.03
N ALA A 23 8.41 -6.46 -3.97
CA ALA A 23 8.48 -5.98 -2.60
C ALA A 23 9.92 -5.91 -2.09
N GLN A 24 10.22 -4.81 -1.41
CA GLN A 24 11.43 -4.66 -0.60
C GLN A 24 11.03 -4.70 0.88
N ILE A 25 11.59 -5.65 1.63
CA ILE A 25 11.30 -5.80 3.05
C ILE A 25 12.60 -5.59 3.82
N GLN A 26 12.58 -4.66 4.75
CA GLN A 26 13.68 -4.38 5.66
C GLN A 26 13.25 -4.67 7.10
N VAL A 27 14.08 -5.42 7.83
CA VAL A 27 13.89 -5.71 9.25
C VAL A 27 14.93 -4.94 10.04
N ASP A 28 14.48 -4.02 10.89
CA ASP A 28 15.33 -3.28 11.80
C ASP A 28 15.22 -3.86 13.22
N ALA A 29 16.35 -4.34 13.74
CA ALA A 29 16.49 -4.86 15.08
C ALA A 29 17.62 -4.13 15.85
N THR A 30 17.83 -2.84 15.55
CA THR A 30 18.90 -2.04 16.19
C THR A 30 18.66 -1.88 17.69
N ARG A 31 17.39 -1.89 18.13
CA ARG A 31 16.99 -1.77 19.53
C ARG A 31 17.16 -3.04 20.34
N ILE A 32 17.36 -4.19 19.68
CA ILE A 32 17.52 -5.47 20.37
C ILE A 32 18.99 -5.65 20.74
N ASP A 33 19.25 -5.70 22.05
CA ASP A 33 20.58 -5.98 22.59
C ASP A 33 20.84 -7.50 22.56
N MET A 34 21.46 -7.96 21.47
CA MET A 34 21.73 -9.37 21.20
C MET A 34 22.99 -9.51 20.35
N SER A 35 23.91 -10.39 20.73
CA SER A 35 25.17 -10.60 20.01
C SER A 35 24.99 -11.26 18.65
N ASN A 36 24.03 -12.20 18.53
CA ASN A 36 23.73 -12.88 17.26
C ASN A 36 22.42 -12.38 16.67
N LYS A 37 22.50 -11.63 15.59
CA LYS A 37 21.33 -11.06 14.87
C LYS A 37 20.90 -11.88 13.65
N GLN A 38 21.39 -13.11 13.49
CA GLN A 38 21.10 -13.92 12.29
C GLN A 38 19.59 -14.23 12.14
N VAL A 39 18.84 -14.35 13.23
CA VAL A 39 17.39 -14.59 13.18
C VAL A 39 16.66 -13.45 12.44
N PHE A 40 17.06 -12.19 12.62
CA PHE A 40 16.44 -11.04 11.94
C PHE A 40 16.81 -10.99 10.44
N VAL A 41 18.04 -11.39 10.10
CA VAL A 41 18.47 -11.54 8.70
C VAL A 41 17.70 -12.66 8.00
N ALA A 42 17.53 -13.80 8.68
CA ALA A 42 16.72 -14.90 8.18
C ALA A 42 15.26 -14.47 7.98
N LEU A 43 14.65 -13.81 8.97
CA LEU A 43 13.29 -13.27 8.88
C LEU A 43 13.12 -12.35 7.67
N GLN A 44 14.05 -11.43 7.45
CA GLN A 44 14.00 -10.52 6.30
C GLN A 44 14.05 -11.28 4.97
N ASN A 45 14.96 -12.24 4.84
CA ASN A 45 15.15 -13.01 3.61
C ASN A 45 13.95 -13.91 3.33
N ASP A 46 13.46 -14.61 4.35
CA ASP A 46 12.32 -15.51 4.22
C ASP A 46 11.03 -14.74 3.87
N LEU A 47 10.78 -13.61 4.55
CA LEU A 47 9.66 -12.73 4.24
C LEU A 47 9.73 -12.18 2.82
N THR A 48 10.91 -11.68 2.40
CA THR A 48 11.08 -11.10 1.07
C THR A 48 10.87 -12.15 -0.01
N SER A 49 11.45 -13.33 0.16
CA SER A 49 11.31 -14.44 -0.78
C SER A 49 9.87 -14.94 -0.86
N TRP A 50 9.26 -15.18 0.30
CA TRP A 50 7.89 -15.65 0.39
C TRP A 50 6.88 -14.65 -0.20
N PHE A 51 6.97 -13.36 0.16
CA PHE A 51 6.02 -12.35 -0.29
C PHE A 51 6.09 -12.16 -1.80
N ASN A 52 7.30 -12.08 -2.37
CA ASN A 52 7.50 -11.93 -3.81
C ASN A 52 7.14 -13.19 -4.60
N ALA A 53 7.23 -14.39 -4.00
CA ALA A 53 6.84 -15.64 -4.64
C ALA A 53 5.33 -15.92 -4.56
N THR A 54 4.60 -15.28 -3.61
CA THR A 54 3.20 -15.56 -3.37
C THR A 54 2.30 -14.86 -4.40
N SER A 55 1.38 -15.61 -5.00
CA SER A 55 0.32 -15.05 -5.83
C SER A 55 -0.93 -14.79 -4.99
N PHE A 56 -1.16 -13.53 -4.64
CA PHE A 56 -2.33 -13.10 -3.87
C PHE A 56 -3.55 -12.88 -4.78
N SER A 57 -3.34 -12.29 -5.96
CA SER A 57 -4.43 -11.98 -6.91
C SER A 57 -4.81 -13.16 -7.80
N GLY A 58 -3.93 -14.13 -8.00
CA GLY A 58 -4.05 -15.19 -9.01
C GLY A 58 -3.89 -14.69 -10.44
N LYS A 59 -3.54 -13.41 -10.65
CA LYS A 59 -3.33 -12.83 -11.98
C LYS A 59 -1.85 -12.88 -12.36
N ARG A 60 -1.57 -13.09 -13.65
CA ARG A 60 -0.21 -12.97 -14.18
C ARG A 60 0.11 -11.50 -14.41
N ARG A 61 1.28 -11.06 -13.94
CA ARG A 61 1.83 -9.74 -14.20
C ARG A 61 3.21 -9.88 -14.84
N THR A 62 3.51 -9.02 -15.79
CA THR A 62 4.87 -8.85 -16.29
C THR A 62 5.73 -8.15 -15.26
N GLU A 63 7.05 -8.15 -15.39
CA GLU A 63 7.95 -7.51 -14.43
C GLU A 63 7.65 -6.01 -14.25
N SER A 64 7.26 -5.34 -15.35
CA SER A 64 6.88 -3.93 -15.33
C SER A 64 5.51 -3.65 -14.69
N GLU A 65 4.64 -4.65 -14.60
CA GLU A 65 3.30 -4.55 -14.00
C GLU A 65 3.28 -4.94 -12.53
N LYS A 66 4.38 -5.47 -11.99
CA LYS A 66 4.47 -5.80 -10.56
C LYS A 66 4.33 -4.55 -9.72
N ILE A 67 3.53 -4.66 -8.68
CA ILE A 67 3.26 -3.58 -7.73
C ILE A 67 4.48 -3.39 -6.84
N ARG A 68 4.96 -2.16 -6.77
CA ARG A 68 6.11 -1.79 -5.93
C ARG A 68 5.65 -1.46 -4.53
N VAL A 69 6.16 -2.19 -3.55
CA VAL A 69 5.85 -1.97 -2.14
C VAL A 69 7.12 -2.09 -1.30
N ARG A 70 7.24 -1.20 -0.30
CA ARG A 70 8.32 -1.23 0.68
C ARG A 70 7.73 -1.47 2.06
N PHE A 71 8.29 -2.43 2.77
CA PHE A 71 7.95 -2.70 4.15
C PHE A 71 9.14 -2.44 5.05
N TYR A 72 8.90 -1.78 6.16
CA TYR A 72 9.86 -1.52 7.20
C TYR A 72 9.34 -2.12 8.51
N LEU A 73 9.90 -3.26 8.92
CA LEU A 73 9.54 -3.98 10.12
C LEU A 73 10.55 -3.63 11.22
N ASN A 74 10.15 -2.77 12.16
CA ASN A 74 10.98 -2.36 13.27
C ASN A 74 10.65 -3.22 14.50
N ILE A 75 11.60 -4.06 14.90
CA ILE A 75 11.45 -4.99 16.03
C ILE A 75 11.58 -4.22 17.34
N LEU A 76 10.56 -4.34 18.18
CA LEU A 76 10.49 -3.72 19.50
C LEU A 76 10.97 -4.67 20.59
N THR A 77 10.54 -5.93 20.53
CA THR A 77 10.98 -6.98 21.47
C THR A 77 11.18 -8.30 20.74
N TYR A 78 12.07 -9.14 21.26
CA TYR A 78 12.29 -10.50 20.82
C TYR A 78 12.58 -11.38 22.06
N GLN A 79 11.77 -12.38 22.27
CA GLN A 79 11.94 -13.34 23.35
C GLN A 79 11.30 -14.68 22.96
N ASP A 80 12.03 -15.78 23.10
CA ASP A 80 11.54 -17.15 22.86
C ASP A 80 10.81 -17.30 21.52
N ASP A 81 11.45 -16.82 20.45
CA ASP A 81 10.93 -16.81 19.06
C ASP A 81 9.65 -16.00 18.85
N PHE A 82 9.24 -15.23 19.84
CA PHE A 82 8.13 -14.28 19.76
C PHE A 82 8.63 -12.85 19.59
N PHE A 83 8.03 -12.14 18.62
CA PHE A 83 8.39 -10.79 18.23
C PHE A 83 7.23 -9.83 18.48
N THR A 84 7.54 -8.62 18.95
CA THR A 84 6.67 -7.46 18.77
C THR A 84 7.36 -6.43 17.88
N ALA A 85 6.58 -5.76 17.05
CA ALA A 85 7.14 -4.85 16.05
C ALA A 85 6.14 -3.75 15.69
N THR A 86 6.66 -2.71 15.03
CA THR A 86 5.86 -1.81 14.20
C THR A 86 6.15 -2.10 12.73
N LEU A 87 5.16 -1.94 11.87
CA LEU A 87 5.30 -2.13 10.43
C LEU A 87 4.92 -0.85 9.69
N GLN A 88 5.85 -0.31 8.91
CA GLN A 88 5.55 0.73 7.95
C GLN A 88 5.43 0.10 6.56
N MET A 89 4.35 0.41 5.84
CA MET A 89 4.17 0.05 4.44
C MET A 89 4.09 1.31 3.59
N GLN A 90 4.87 1.33 2.51
CA GLN A 90 4.81 2.36 1.48
C GLN A 90 4.52 1.71 0.14
N LEU A 91 3.43 2.13 -0.48
CA LEU A 91 3.00 1.67 -1.79
C LEU A 91 3.25 2.77 -2.81
N GLY A 92 3.91 2.43 -3.92
CA GLY A 92 4.20 3.35 -5.02
C GLY A 92 3.71 2.82 -6.36
N ARG A 93 3.44 3.73 -7.30
CA ARG A 93 3.04 3.43 -8.66
C ARG A 93 3.89 4.22 -9.65
N PRO A 94 4.50 3.59 -10.67
CA PRO A 94 5.14 4.31 -11.75
C PRO A 94 4.15 5.21 -12.48
N VAL A 95 4.57 6.44 -12.79
CA VAL A 95 3.79 7.38 -13.59
C VAL A 95 4.14 7.17 -15.06
N PHE A 96 3.11 7.01 -15.90
CA PHE A 96 3.28 6.72 -17.31
C PHE A 96 4.15 7.76 -18.02
N GLY A 97 5.07 7.30 -18.87
CA GLY A 97 5.96 8.15 -19.64
C GLY A 97 7.06 8.86 -18.83
N THR A 98 7.26 8.53 -17.56
CA THR A 98 8.26 9.14 -16.69
C THR A 98 9.06 8.12 -15.90
N SER A 99 10.14 8.55 -15.25
CA SER A 99 10.87 7.77 -14.24
C SER A 99 10.33 7.97 -12.82
N TYR A 100 9.30 8.79 -12.64
CA TYR A 100 8.74 9.14 -11.35
C TYR A 100 7.84 8.01 -10.80
N GLU A 101 7.97 7.73 -9.51
CA GLU A 101 7.10 6.82 -8.76
C GLU A 101 6.24 7.64 -7.81
N SER A 102 4.94 7.66 -8.07
CA SER A 102 3.96 8.36 -7.25
C SER A 102 3.60 7.54 -6.02
N PRO A 103 3.73 8.06 -4.79
CA PRO A 103 3.31 7.36 -3.59
C PRO A 103 1.78 7.25 -3.57
N LEU A 104 1.26 6.03 -3.37
CA LEU A 104 -0.18 5.77 -3.31
C LEU A 104 -0.71 5.72 -1.89
N LEU A 105 0.06 5.10 -1.00
CA LEU A 105 -0.36 4.80 0.37
C LEU A 105 0.87 4.73 1.28
N SER A 106 0.77 5.34 2.46
CA SER A 106 1.71 5.18 3.56
C SER A 106 0.93 4.78 4.81
N VAL A 107 1.24 3.61 5.37
CA VAL A 107 0.59 3.09 6.57
C VAL A 107 1.63 2.83 7.64
N MET A 108 1.33 3.24 8.88
CA MET A 108 2.08 2.87 10.07
C MET A 108 1.20 1.99 10.95
N ASP A 109 1.57 0.71 11.07
CA ASP A 109 0.93 -0.27 11.93
C ASP A 109 1.76 -0.45 13.21
N GLN A 110 1.18 -0.16 14.35
CA GLN A 110 1.88 -0.18 15.64
C GLN A 110 1.71 -1.50 16.39
N GLU A 111 0.82 -2.39 15.94
CA GLU A 111 0.42 -3.59 16.68
C GLU A 111 0.72 -4.87 15.88
N VAL A 112 1.99 -5.13 15.64
CA VAL A 112 2.44 -6.35 14.97
C VAL A 112 3.15 -7.25 15.98
N SER A 113 2.58 -8.43 16.24
CA SER A 113 3.19 -9.44 17.09
C SER A 113 3.07 -10.82 16.45
N PHE A 114 4.12 -11.63 16.49
CA PHE A 114 4.15 -12.92 15.81
C PHE A 114 5.23 -13.84 16.37
N ALA A 115 5.05 -15.13 16.16
CA ALA A 115 6.10 -16.11 16.32
C ALA A 115 6.78 -16.38 14.97
N TYR A 116 8.10 -16.52 14.99
CA TYR A 116 8.88 -16.88 13.82
C TYR A 116 10.11 -17.67 14.24
N GLU A 117 10.31 -18.82 13.58
CA GLU A 117 11.51 -19.65 13.68
C GLU A 117 12.17 -19.72 12.30
N PRO A 118 13.51 -19.56 12.21
CA PRO A 118 14.21 -19.73 10.94
C PRO A 118 13.91 -21.08 10.30
N PHE A 119 13.77 -21.09 8.97
CA PHE A 119 13.43 -22.28 8.16
C PHE A 119 12.01 -22.84 8.33
N SER A 120 11.18 -22.25 9.16
CA SER A 120 9.75 -22.59 9.20
C SER A 120 9.04 -22.04 7.96
N PRO A 121 8.23 -22.87 7.25
CA PRO A 121 7.60 -22.43 6.01
C PRO A 121 6.55 -21.36 6.28
N LEU A 122 6.64 -20.24 5.57
CA LEU A 122 5.59 -19.22 5.53
C LEU A 122 4.56 -19.64 4.47
N VAL A 123 3.36 -20.02 4.87
CA VAL A 123 2.32 -20.53 3.96
C VAL A 123 1.11 -19.60 3.98
N TRP A 124 0.81 -19.01 2.81
CA TRP A 124 -0.40 -18.22 2.64
C TRP A 124 -1.62 -19.09 2.34
N SER A 125 -2.66 -18.93 3.14
CA SER A 125 -3.98 -19.51 2.89
C SER A 125 -5.07 -18.54 3.34
N LYS A 126 -5.92 -18.11 2.42
CA LYS A 126 -7.02 -17.17 2.72
C LYS A 126 -7.98 -17.68 3.79
N ASN A 127 -8.19 -18.99 3.83
CA ASN A 127 -9.22 -19.62 4.66
C ASN A 127 -8.67 -20.24 5.94
N ASN A 128 -7.34 -20.28 6.09
CA ASN A 128 -6.68 -20.88 7.24
C ASN A 128 -5.39 -20.12 7.57
N LEU A 129 -5.53 -19.11 8.41
CA LEU A 129 -4.41 -18.29 8.89
C LEU A 129 -3.77 -19.01 10.08
N GLN A 130 -2.59 -19.58 9.86
CA GLN A 130 -1.85 -20.32 10.89
C GLN A 130 -0.81 -19.47 11.62
N ASN A 131 -0.41 -18.33 11.05
CA ASN A 131 0.64 -17.47 11.58
C ASN A 131 0.25 -15.99 11.41
N ASN A 132 0.38 -15.20 12.48
CA ASN A 132 0.02 -13.80 12.47
C ASN A 132 0.90 -12.96 11.52
N LEU A 133 2.20 -13.30 11.37
CA LEU A 133 3.09 -12.63 10.42
C LEU A 133 2.56 -12.74 9.00
N VAL A 134 2.18 -13.97 8.59
CA VAL A 134 1.59 -14.25 7.27
C VAL A 134 0.25 -13.54 7.11
N ALA A 135 -0.58 -13.49 8.16
CA ALA A 135 -1.86 -12.79 8.13
C ALA A 135 -1.67 -11.28 7.91
N VAL A 136 -0.73 -10.65 8.62
CA VAL A 136 -0.43 -9.20 8.50
C VAL A 136 0.04 -8.86 7.10
N PHE A 137 1.03 -9.58 6.58
CA PHE A 137 1.55 -9.31 5.23
C PHE A 137 0.53 -9.64 4.14
N GLY A 138 -0.28 -10.69 4.31
CA GLY A 138 -1.39 -11.01 3.40
C GLY A 138 -2.48 -9.93 3.39
N TYR A 139 -2.81 -9.36 4.55
CA TYR A 139 -3.71 -8.23 4.65
C TYR A 139 -3.19 -7.02 3.86
N TYR A 140 -1.92 -6.65 4.06
CA TYR A 140 -1.32 -5.52 3.36
C TYR A 140 -1.15 -5.79 1.86
N ALA A 141 -0.95 -7.04 1.44
CA ALA A 141 -0.98 -7.40 0.03
C ALA A 141 -2.33 -7.09 -0.60
N TYR A 142 -3.45 -7.48 0.04
CA TYR A 142 -4.78 -7.16 -0.50
C TYR A 142 -5.11 -5.68 -0.44
N LEU A 143 -4.67 -4.96 0.59
CA LEU A 143 -4.82 -3.52 0.66
C LEU A 143 -4.09 -2.84 -0.51
N ALA A 144 -2.83 -3.23 -0.77
CA ALA A 144 -2.02 -2.72 -1.87
C ALA A 144 -2.65 -3.04 -3.25
N LEU A 145 -3.09 -4.29 -3.46
CA LEU A 145 -3.80 -4.69 -4.68
C LEU A 145 -5.06 -3.86 -4.93
N GLY A 146 -5.81 -3.58 -3.85
CA GLY A 146 -7.03 -2.78 -3.94
C GLY A 146 -6.77 -1.33 -4.31
N VAL A 147 -5.80 -0.70 -3.66
CA VAL A 147 -5.42 0.70 -3.94
C VAL A 147 -4.83 0.82 -5.34
N ASP A 148 -3.91 -0.07 -5.73
CA ASP A 148 -3.34 -0.10 -7.08
C ASP A 148 -4.44 -0.21 -8.14
N ALA A 149 -5.36 -1.16 -8.00
CA ALA A 149 -6.46 -1.37 -8.93
C ALA A 149 -7.38 -0.13 -9.06
N ASP A 150 -7.67 0.56 -7.96
CA ASP A 150 -8.46 1.79 -7.96
C ASP A 150 -7.77 2.96 -8.70
N THR A 151 -6.45 2.91 -8.91
CA THR A 151 -5.75 3.92 -9.73
C THR A 151 -5.94 3.72 -11.24
N PHE A 152 -6.36 2.53 -11.69
CA PHE A 152 -6.56 2.20 -13.11
C PHE A 152 -8.02 2.23 -13.56
N ALA A 153 -8.96 1.95 -12.65
CA ALA A 153 -10.40 2.04 -12.94
C ALA A 153 -11.21 2.32 -11.67
N PRO A 154 -12.31 3.08 -11.76
CA PRO A 154 -13.14 3.39 -10.61
C PRO A 154 -13.64 2.12 -9.92
N MET A 155 -13.42 2.01 -8.60
CA MET A 155 -13.88 0.87 -7.78
C MET A 155 -13.31 -0.50 -8.16
N ALA A 156 -12.25 -0.56 -8.99
CA ALA A 156 -11.66 -1.84 -9.41
C ALA A 156 -10.99 -2.62 -8.26
N GLY A 157 -10.62 -1.93 -7.18
CA GLY A 157 -10.07 -2.54 -5.96
C GLY A 157 -11.08 -3.28 -5.09
N THR A 158 -12.38 -3.18 -5.37
CA THR A 158 -13.45 -3.75 -4.51
C THR A 158 -13.24 -5.22 -4.15
N PRO A 159 -12.91 -6.15 -5.08
CA PRO A 159 -12.67 -7.55 -4.72
C PRO A 159 -11.53 -7.72 -3.71
N TYR A 160 -10.49 -6.92 -3.83
CA TYR A 160 -9.32 -6.99 -2.95
C TYR A 160 -9.62 -6.45 -1.55
N PHE A 161 -10.38 -5.36 -1.43
CA PHE A 161 -10.82 -4.84 -0.14
C PHE A 161 -11.78 -5.80 0.58
N ILE A 162 -12.61 -6.53 -0.17
CA ILE A 162 -13.43 -7.63 0.39
C ILE A 162 -12.52 -8.74 0.94
N PHE A 163 -11.45 -9.13 0.23
CA PHE A 163 -10.48 -10.10 0.73
C PHE A 163 -9.71 -9.58 1.95
N ALA A 164 -9.31 -8.30 1.97
CA ALA A 164 -8.71 -7.69 3.16
C ALA A 164 -9.65 -7.79 4.37
N GLN A 165 -10.96 -7.55 4.17
CA GLN A 165 -11.97 -7.71 5.24
C GLN A 165 -12.09 -9.15 5.72
N GLN A 166 -12.00 -10.13 4.83
CA GLN A 166 -12.01 -11.55 5.21
C GLN A 166 -10.80 -11.90 6.07
N VAL A 167 -9.60 -11.38 5.71
CA VAL A 167 -8.39 -11.55 6.53
C VAL A 167 -8.59 -10.96 7.93
N VAL A 168 -9.10 -9.72 8.02
CA VAL A 168 -9.41 -9.08 9.31
C VAL A 168 -10.36 -9.95 10.13
N ASN A 169 -11.49 -10.37 9.58
CA ASN A 169 -12.49 -11.16 10.27
C ASN A 169 -11.94 -12.51 10.78
N THR A 170 -11.09 -13.17 9.98
CA THR A 170 -10.50 -14.46 10.37
C THR A 170 -9.40 -14.27 11.42
N ALA A 171 -8.53 -13.27 11.24
CA ALA A 171 -7.41 -13.02 12.12
C ALA A 171 -7.84 -12.48 13.49
N GLN A 172 -8.94 -11.72 13.54
CA GLN A 172 -9.45 -11.10 14.76
C GLN A 172 -9.76 -12.12 15.88
N SER A 173 -10.19 -13.33 15.53
CA SER A 173 -10.46 -14.40 16.48
C SER A 173 -9.23 -15.23 16.83
N ALA A 174 -8.17 -15.16 16.04
CA ALA A 174 -6.99 -16.04 16.14
C ALA A 174 -5.75 -15.34 16.70
N PHE A 175 -5.60 -14.02 16.48
CA PHE A 175 -4.37 -13.31 16.77
C PHE A 175 -4.60 -11.94 17.41
N PRO A 176 -3.61 -11.43 18.21
CA PRO A 176 -3.65 -10.07 18.72
C PRO A 176 -3.42 -9.01 17.63
N GLY A 177 -3.84 -7.76 17.91
CA GLY A 177 -3.64 -6.59 17.04
C GLY A 177 -4.63 -6.47 15.88
N TRP A 178 -5.75 -7.23 15.91
CA TRP A 178 -6.78 -7.18 14.87
C TRP A 178 -8.12 -6.62 15.36
N ASN A 179 -8.26 -6.44 16.65
CA ASN A 179 -9.48 -5.89 17.25
C ASN A 179 -9.54 -4.37 17.03
N ASP A 180 -10.75 -3.88 16.91
CA ASP A 180 -11.01 -2.49 16.55
C ASP A 180 -10.66 -1.49 17.63
N GLY A 181 -10.31 -1.79 18.78
CA GLY A 181 -9.93 -0.82 19.82
C GLY A 181 -10.37 0.63 19.54
N SER A 182 -9.91 1.56 20.25
CA SER A 182 -10.13 3.00 20.01
C SER A 182 -9.26 3.59 18.87
N ASN A 183 -8.50 2.74 18.16
CA ASN A 183 -7.56 3.18 17.13
C ASN A 183 -8.26 3.34 15.76
N THR A 184 -8.49 4.59 15.36
CA THR A 184 -9.07 4.97 14.06
C THR A 184 -8.23 4.47 12.86
N TYR A 185 -6.97 4.12 13.08
CA TYR A 185 -6.03 3.67 12.04
C TYR A 185 -5.74 2.16 12.12
N SER A 186 -6.61 1.40 12.81
CA SER A 186 -6.52 -0.05 12.84
C SER A 186 -6.74 -0.66 11.46
N ARG A 187 -6.24 -1.89 11.25
CA ARG A 187 -6.46 -2.65 10.00
C ARG A 187 -7.93 -2.77 9.65
N SER A 188 -8.78 -3.00 10.67
CA SER A 188 -10.23 -3.08 10.52
C SER A 188 -10.83 -1.74 10.08
N ALA A 189 -10.49 -0.63 10.76
CA ALA A 189 -11.00 0.70 10.42
C ALA A 189 -10.62 1.14 9.00
N ILE A 190 -9.37 0.91 8.59
CA ILE A 190 -8.89 1.19 7.23
C ILE A 190 -9.68 0.36 6.20
N THR A 191 -9.82 -0.94 6.43
CA THR A 191 -10.55 -1.84 5.53
C THR A 191 -12.02 -1.45 5.42
N GLN A 192 -12.67 -1.18 6.56
CA GLN A 192 -14.05 -0.71 6.59
C GLN A 192 -14.22 0.60 5.82
N ALA A 193 -13.27 1.53 5.94
CA ALA A 193 -13.32 2.79 5.21
C ALA A 193 -13.27 2.58 3.69
N PHE A 194 -12.41 1.68 3.17
CA PHE A 194 -12.39 1.35 1.74
C PHE A 194 -13.67 0.65 1.27
N ASN A 195 -14.32 -0.16 2.11
CA ASN A 195 -15.56 -0.88 1.78
C ASN A 195 -16.83 -0.03 1.98
N THR A 196 -16.75 1.12 2.64
CA THR A 196 -17.91 1.98 2.91
C THR A 196 -18.36 2.70 1.64
N PRO A 197 -19.63 2.54 1.20
CA PRO A 197 -20.16 3.15 -0.03
C PRO A 197 -20.04 4.68 -0.06
N ALA A 198 -20.13 5.34 1.09
CA ALA A 198 -20.00 6.79 1.19
C ALA A 198 -18.57 7.30 0.87
N ASN A 199 -17.57 6.43 0.87
CA ASN A 199 -16.20 6.74 0.47
C ASN A 199 -15.93 6.46 -1.02
N LYS A 200 -16.96 6.14 -1.81
CA LYS A 200 -16.82 6.01 -3.28
C LYS A 200 -16.15 7.23 -3.94
N PRO A 201 -16.43 8.49 -3.57
CA PRO A 201 -15.73 9.64 -4.15
C PRO A 201 -14.22 9.59 -3.92
N PHE A 202 -13.74 9.14 -2.75
CA PHE A 202 -12.30 8.97 -2.49
C PHE A 202 -11.67 7.93 -3.43
N ARG A 203 -12.31 6.79 -3.63
CA ARG A 203 -11.83 5.74 -4.52
C ARG A 203 -11.87 6.15 -5.99
N THR A 204 -12.89 6.94 -6.38
CA THR A 204 -12.97 7.54 -7.72
C THR A 204 -11.87 8.58 -7.93
N PHE A 205 -11.54 9.36 -6.89
CA PHE A 205 -10.40 10.28 -6.91
C PHE A 205 -9.09 9.56 -7.22
N LEU A 206 -8.80 8.39 -6.67
CA LEU A 206 -7.58 7.64 -6.98
C LEU A 206 -7.42 7.39 -8.48
N TYR A 207 -8.50 6.99 -9.16
CA TYR A 207 -8.52 6.82 -10.61
C TYR A 207 -8.32 8.14 -11.37
N GLN A 208 -9.10 9.15 -11.02
CA GLN A 208 -9.05 10.45 -11.70
C GLN A 208 -7.69 11.13 -11.52
N TYR A 209 -7.16 11.11 -10.31
CA TYR A 209 -5.88 11.70 -10.00
C TYR A 209 -4.73 11.01 -10.75
N HIS A 210 -4.67 9.66 -10.73
CA HIS A 210 -3.54 8.94 -11.32
C HIS A 210 -3.67 8.75 -12.83
N LEU A 211 -4.69 8.03 -13.30
CA LEU A 211 -4.77 7.68 -14.72
C LEU A 211 -5.19 8.86 -15.60
N GLN A 212 -6.18 9.64 -15.14
CA GLN A 212 -6.71 10.74 -15.94
C GLN A 212 -5.91 12.04 -15.75
N GLY A 213 -5.17 12.18 -14.67
CA GLY A 213 -4.37 13.37 -14.35
C GLY A 213 -2.88 13.12 -14.45
N LEU A 214 -2.30 12.42 -13.47
CA LEU A 214 -0.85 12.31 -13.30
C LEU A 214 -0.16 11.63 -14.49
N ASP A 215 -0.74 10.56 -15.03
CA ASP A 215 -0.21 9.88 -16.21
C ASP A 215 -0.26 10.73 -17.50
N GLN A 216 -1.02 11.83 -17.49
CA GLN A 216 -1.13 12.76 -18.61
C GLN A 216 -0.19 13.97 -18.47
N MET A 217 0.41 14.17 -17.29
CA MET A 217 1.27 15.31 -17.01
C MET A 217 2.50 15.40 -17.92
N ALA A 218 3.06 14.28 -18.36
CA ALA A 218 4.19 14.27 -19.28
C ALA A 218 3.82 14.77 -20.70
N VAL A 219 2.54 14.71 -21.07
CA VAL A 219 2.03 15.11 -22.38
C VAL A 219 1.64 16.59 -22.40
N ASP A 220 0.91 17.04 -21.39
CA ASP A 220 0.39 18.40 -21.33
C ASP A 220 0.30 18.89 -19.87
N PRO A 221 1.41 19.37 -19.30
CA PRO A 221 1.44 19.82 -17.90
C PRO A 221 0.60 21.09 -17.64
N GLU A 222 0.40 21.95 -18.65
CA GLU A 222 -0.43 23.16 -18.50
C GLU A 222 -1.89 22.84 -18.29
N LYS A 223 -2.40 21.82 -19.00
CA LYS A 223 -3.77 21.32 -18.88
C LYS A 223 -3.99 20.50 -17.62
N TYR A 224 -3.08 19.59 -17.32
CA TYR A 224 -3.33 18.60 -16.28
C TYR A 224 -2.94 19.05 -14.87
N LYS A 225 -2.10 20.06 -14.71
CA LYS A 225 -1.82 20.66 -13.41
C LYS A 225 -3.08 21.29 -12.76
N PRO A 226 -3.89 22.13 -13.46
CA PRO A 226 -5.20 22.58 -12.96
C PRO A 226 -6.18 21.44 -12.70
N PHE A 227 -6.21 20.43 -13.57
CA PHE A 227 -7.05 19.26 -13.40
C PHE A 227 -6.74 18.51 -12.09
N LEU A 228 -5.47 18.26 -11.78
CA LEU A 228 -5.05 17.64 -10.53
C LEU A 228 -5.49 18.45 -9.30
N ALA A 229 -5.34 19.77 -9.36
CA ALA A 229 -5.78 20.68 -8.30
C ALA A 229 -7.30 20.58 -8.05
N GLU A 230 -8.08 20.49 -9.13
CA GLU A 230 -9.54 20.32 -9.04
C GLU A 230 -9.90 18.95 -8.41
N GLN A 231 -9.23 17.87 -8.81
CA GLN A 231 -9.46 16.57 -8.21
C GLN A 231 -9.16 16.57 -6.71
N ILE A 232 -8.06 17.19 -6.26
CA ILE A 232 -7.72 17.32 -4.84
C ILE A 232 -8.81 18.10 -4.10
N SER A 233 -9.22 19.26 -4.64
CA SER A 233 -10.26 20.11 -4.06
C SER A 233 -11.64 19.40 -3.97
N SER A 234 -11.92 18.46 -4.87
CA SER A 234 -13.20 17.70 -4.86
C SER A 234 -13.39 16.84 -3.61
N LEU A 235 -12.28 16.47 -2.94
CA LEU A 235 -12.34 15.68 -1.70
C LEU A 235 -12.80 16.48 -0.47
N LYS A 236 -12.80 17.82 -0.55
CA LYS A 236 -13.10 18.70 0.59
C LYS A 236 -14.44 18.38 1.27
N SER A 237 -15.50 18.23 0.49
CA SER A 237 -16.84 17.97 1.04
C SER A 237 -16.91 16.63 1.77
N LEU A 238 -16.27 15.59 1.23
CA LEU A 238 -16.22 14.28 1.85
C LEU A 238 -15.44 14.32 3.17
N LEU A 239 -14.28 14.98 3.19
CA LEU A 239 -13.46 15.10 4.39
C LEU A 239 -14.18 15.89 5.49
N LEU A 240 -14.77 17.04 5.15
CA LEU A 240 -15.47 17.87 6.15
C LEU A 240 -16.70 17.17 6.73
N SER A 241 -17.37 16.30 5.95
CA SER A 241 -18.47 15.48 6.45
C SER A 241 -18.01 14.29 7.31
N ARG A 242 -16.75 13.88 7.19
CA ARG A 242 -16.15 12.70 7.86
C ARG A 242 -14.70 12.95 8.27
N PRO A 243 -14.45 13.86 9.24
CA PRO A 243 -13.10 14.32 9.58
C PRO A 243 -12.21 13.22 10.18
N GLN A 244 -12.81 12.15 10.72
CA GLN A 244 -12.08 11.02 11.31
C GLN A 244 -11.90 9.85 10.32
N ASN A 245 -12.17 10.05 9.02
CA ASN A 245 -11.99 9.00 8.04
C ASN A 245 -10.48 8.72 7.84
N PRO A 246 -9.99 7.48 8.13
CA PRO A 246 -8.57 7.16 8.06
C PRO A 246 -7.97 7.35 6.66
N LEU A 247 -8.78 7.22 5.60
CA LEU A 247 -8.31 7.34 4.22
C LEU A 247 -7.65 8.69 3.94
N PHE A 248 -8.09 9.77 4.60
CA PHE A 248 -7.50 11.08 4.39
C PHE A 248 -6.14 11.23 5.03
N VAL A 249 -5.91 10.67 6.21
CA VAL A 249 -4.57 10.68 6.82
C VAL A 249 -3.60 9.90 5.96
N LEU A 250 -3.99 8.70 5.52
CA LEU A 250 -3.17 7.88 4.61
C LEU A 250 -2.85 8.62 3.29
N LEU A 251 -3.82 9.37 2.75
CA LEU A 251 -3.64 10.17 1.55
C LEU A 251 -2.66 11.32 1.77
N PHE A 252 -2.84 12.12 2.82
CA PHE A 252 -1.98 13.27 3.10
C PHE A 252 -0.56 12.85 3.45
N ASP A 253 -0.39 11.77 4.19
CA ASP A 253 0.92 11.20 4.51
C ASP A 253 1.66 10.72 3.26
N ALA A 254 0.93 10.17 2.28
CA ALA A 254 1.52 9.73 1.03
C ALA A 254 1.77 10.89 0.05
N LYS A 255 0.85 11.87 -0.04
CA LYS A 255 0.79 12.82 -1.16
C LYS A 255 1.26 14.23 -0.85
N SER A 256 1.37 14.63 0.42
CA SER A 256 1.66 16.03 0.76
C SER A 256 2.95 16.56 0.11
N ASP A 257 4.01 15.76 0.08
CA ASP A 257 5.29 16.16 -0.53
C ASP A 257 5.23 16.14 -2.07
N GLU A 258 4.51 15.19 -2.65
CA GLU A 258 4.25 15.13 -4.08
C GLU A 258 3.52 16.41 -4.53
N TRP A 259 2.48 16.84 -3.81
CA TRP A 259 1.73 18.04 -4.14
C TRP A 259 2.58 19.30 -4.02
N VAL A 260 3.48 19.39 -3.01
CA VAL A 260 4.43 20.50 -2.92
C VAL A 260 5.28 20.56 -4.17
N GLN A 261 5.87 19.45 -4.62
CA GLN A 261 6.71 19.42 -5.81
C GLN A 261 5.93 19.84 -7.07
N PHE A 262 4.73 19.30 -7.28
CA PHE A 262 3.93 19.62 -8.46
C PHE A 262 3.46 21.08 -8.51
N PHE A 263 3.01 21.63 -7.40
CA PHE A 263 2.43 22.96 -7.38
C PHE A 263 3.44 24.08 -7.13
N SER A 264 4.69 23.76 -6.75
CA SER A 264 5.80 24.72 -6.66
C SER A 264 6.69 24.76 -7.91
N GLN A 265 6.57 23.80 -8.84
CA GLN A 265 7.44 23.70 -10.02
C GLN A 265 6.62 23.61 -11.32
N GLY A 266 7.32 23.76 -12.47
CA GLY A 266 6.72 23.64 -13.80
C GLY A 266 5.88 24.85 -14.20
N PRO A 267 4.86 24.69 -15.07
CA PRO A 267 4.04 25.79 -15.56
C PRO A 267 3.39 26.57 -14.44
N SER A 268 3.27 27.89 -14.63
CA SER A 268 2.60 28.76 -13.66
C SER A 268 1.13 28.35 -13.49
N PHE A 269 0.66 28.32 -12.25
CA PHE A 269 -0.69 27.93 -11.89
C PHE A 269 -1.16 28.74 -10.68
N ASP A 270 -2.35 29.31 -10.74
CA ASP A 270 -2.94 29.98 -9.57
C ASP A 270 -3.37 28.94 -8.52
N ALA A 271 -2.54 28.73 -7.54
CA ALA A 271 -2.75 27.76 -6.47
C ALA A 271 -3.59 28.30 -5.29
N GLN A 272 -4.11 29.54 -5.35
CA GLN A 272 -4.78 30.17 -4.19
C GLN A 272 -5.98 29.36 -3.70
N LYS A 273 -6.84 28.92 -4.64
CA LYS A 273 -8.00 28.10 -4.30
C LYS A 273 -7.59 26.73 -3.70
N LEU A 274 -6.66 26.04 -4.35
CA LEU A 274 -6.17 24.76 -3.86
C LEU A 274 -5.56 24.89 -2.47
N LYS A 275 -4.74 25.92 -2.26
CA LYS A 275 -4.13 26.20 -0.96
C LYS A 275 -5.20 26.45 0.12
N ALA A 276 -6.21 27.27 -0.14
CA ALA A 276 -7.30 27.52 0.79
C ALA A 276 -8.08 26.26 1.12
N ASP A 277 -8.30 25.37 0.13
CA ASP A 277 -8.95 24.08 0.35
C ASP A 277 -8.09 23.15 1.20
N LEU A 278 -6.78 23.07 0.93
CA LEU A 278 -5.84 22.24 1.68
C LEU A 278 -5.60 22.73 3.11
N ASP A 279 -5.58 24.05 3.35
CA ASP A 279 -5.52 24.64 4.69
C ASP A 279 -6.73 24.23 5.56
N LEU A 280 -7.90 24.05 4.95
CA LEU A 280 -9.10 23.56 5.63
C LEU A 280 -9.09 22.02 5.79
N MET A 281 -8.60 21.28 4.79
CA MET A 281 -8.61 19.82 4.76
C MET A 281 -7.52 19.21 5.64
N ALA A 282 -6.34 19.84 5.68
CA ALA A 282 -5.17 19.31 6.36
C ALA A 282 -4.32 20.45 6.96
N PRO A 283 -4.83 21.14 7.99
CA PRO A 283 -4.13 22.26 8.62
C PRO A 283 -2.77 21.89 9.22
N MET A 284 -2.59 20.61 9.60
CA MET A 284 -1.31 20.11 10.10
C MET A 284 -0.18 20.21 9.07
N PHE A 285 -0.49 20.28 7.78
CA PHE A 285 0.49 20.46 6.70
C PHE A 285 0.54 21.90 6.16
N ALA A 286 -0.05 22.89 6.82
CA ALA A 286 -0.13 24.28 6.34
C ALA A 286 1.24 24.90 5.96
N GLN A 287 2.32 24.47 6.64
CA GLN A 287 3.68 24.90 6.28
C GLN A 287 4.08 24.43 4.88
N LYS A 288 3.65 23.22 4.48
CA LYS A 288 3.90 22.68 3.13
C LYS A 288 3.11 23.47 2.06
N TRP A 289 1.86 23.80 2.35
CA TRP A 289 1.01 24.52 1.39
C TRP A 289 1.49 25.95 1.10
N ARG A 290 2.26 26.55 2.01
CA ARG A 290 2.91 27.88 1.78
C ARG A 290 3.99 27.83 0.70
N LEU A 291 4.51 26.66 0.37
CA LEU A 291 5.53 26.49 -0.67
C LEU A 291 4.95 26.48 -2.08
N PHE A 292 3.63 26.43 -2.24
CA PHE A 292 3.01 26.56 -3.57
C PHE A 292 3.32 27.93 -4.15
N THR A 293 4.02 27.95 -5.28
CA THR A 293 4.36 29.18 -6.00
C THR A 293 3.21 29.61 -6.92
N ARG A 294 3.14 30.90 -7.19
CA ARG A 294 2.15 31.49 -8.10
C ARG A 294 2.52 31.23 -9.55
#